data_906c7d68102767c1e665aa54f4587a70
#
_entry.id   906c7d68102767c1e665aa54f4587a70
#
_cell.length_a   1.000
_cell.length_b   1.000
_cell.length_c   1.000
_cell.angle_alpha   90.00
_cell.angle_beta   90.00
_cell.angle_gamma   90.00
#
_symmetry.space_group_name_H-M   'P 1'
#
loop_
_entity.id
_entity.type
_entity.pdbx_description
1 polymer ?
#
loop_
_entity_poly.entity_id
_entity_poly.type
_entity_poly.pdbx_seq_one_letter_code
_entity_poly.pdbx_strand_id
1 'polypeptide(L)'
;MRNYLFYRCLVFSALLVSSLTFATPRIIIKDATLIDADNPIRENMTVVLQGDVIQSIEESSSVKIDAQNDTIVDARGKFIIPGLWDAHVHLTFIPELDYKTTYDLFLANGITSIRDTGAVLGKLQPAIDYANENPDKAPRLFYSGPLIDGSLRVYKGKEPGFPELSIGVDEDTDSEAVVNALIDQGASFLKTYEMLSAKTFLSLLSIAKEKNLRVTGHIPLSIDLIEAID
;
A
#
# COMPACT_ATOMS: atom_id res chain seq x y z
N MET A 1 -6.17 76.69 32.69
CA MET A 1 -6.89 75.47 32.43
C MET A 1 -5.87 74.42 32.01
N ARG A 2 -5.62 73.39 32.85
CA ARG A 2 -4.49 72.45 32.74
C ARG A 2 -4.99 71.17 32.20
N ASN A 3 -4.51 70.72 31.02
CA ASN A 3 -4.81 69.47 30.41
C ASN A 3 -3.92 68.37 31.01
N TYR A 4 -4.54 67.33 31.62
CA TYR A 4 -3.85 66.17 32.07
C TYR A 4 -3.96 65.05 30.97
N LEU A 5 -2.80 64.71 30.41
CA LEU A 5 -2.64 63.64 29.44
C LEU A 5 -2.39 62.37 30.23
N PHE A 6 -3.37 61.42 30.19
CA PHE A 6 -3.22 60.06 30.76
C PHE A 6 -2.52 59.17 29.73
N TYR A 7 -1.29 58.79 29.96
CA TYR A 7 -0.62 57.70 29.26
C TYR A 7 -1.07 56.35 29.84
N ARG A 8 -1.82 55.55 29.07
CA ARG A 8 -2.08 54.12 29.35
C ARG A 8 -0.94 53.30 28.75
N CYS A 9 -0.05 52.80 29.59
CA CYS A 9 0.91 51.74 29.23
C CYS A 9 0.14 50.40 29.09
N LEU A 10 -0.01 49.92 27.87
CA LEU A 10 -0.44 48.54 27.58
C LEU A 10 0.80 47.65 27.67
N VAL A 11 0.90 46.85 28.73
CA VAL A 11 1.89 45.78 28.86
C VAL A 11 1.36 44.59 28.10
N PHE A 12 1.95 44.31 26.94
CA PHE A 12 1.69 43.09 26.19
C PHE A 12 2.53 41.98 26.81
N SER A 13 1.91 41.13 27.65
CA SER A 13 2.53 39.89 28.12
C SER A 13 2.43 38.83 27.00
N ALA A 14 3.51 38.68 26.24
CA ALA A 14 3.66 37.56 25.31
C ALA A 14 3.84 36.27 26.13
N LEU A 15 2.78 35.48 26.23
CA LEU A 15 2.84 34.09 26.70
C LEU A 15 3.59 33.26 25.64
N LEU A 16 4.88 33.03 25.90
CA LEU A 16 5.65 31.98 25.20
C LEU A 16 5.07 30.62 25.61
N VAL A 17 4.14 30.11 24.83
CA VAL A 17 3.74 28.71 24.90
C VAL A 17 4.88 27.90 24.28
N SER A 18 5.79 27.42 25.13
CA SER A 18 6.77 26.40 24.74
C SER A 18 6.00 25.13 24.43
N SER A 19 5.74 24.87 23.16
CA SER A 19 5.30 23.55 22.73
C SER A 19 6.39 22.54 23.10
N LEU A 20 6.18 21.80 24.17
CA LEU A 20 6.96 20.60 24.47
C LEU A 20 6.66 19.59 23.37
N THR A 21 7.44 19.63 22.31
CA THR A 21 7.49 18.52 21.35
C THR A 21 8.15 17.35 22.05
N PHE A 22 7.35 16.43 22.57
CA PHE A 22 7.86 15.14 22.97
C PHE A 22 8.39 14.46 21.71
N ALA A 23 9.70 14.34 21.60
CA ALA A 23 10.31 13.58 20.52
C ALA A 23 9.78 12.14 20.60
N THR A 24 9.27 11.62 19.49
CA THR A 24 8.83 10.23 19.41
C THR A 24 10.02 9.34 19.81
N PRO A 25 9.86 8.40 20.75
CA PRO A 25 10.93 7.49 21.16
C PRO A 25 11.53 6.78 19.95
N ARG A 26 12.85 6.65 19.89
CA ARG A 26 13.53 5.90 18.84
C ARG A 26 13.54 4.42 19.18
N ILE A 27 13.46 3.57 18.17
CA ILE A 27 13.74 2.14 18.27
C ILE A 27 15.08 1.90 17.57
N ILE A 28 16.02 1.33 18.32
CA ILE A 28 17.38 1.04 17.87
C ILE A 28 17.51 -0.47 17.68
N ILE A 29 17.47 -0.95 16.45
CA ILE A 29 17.67 -2.37 16.11
C ILE A 29 19.17 -2.57 15.86
N LYS A 30 19.88 -3.13 16.84
CA LYS A 30 21.34 -3.09 16.91
C LYS A 30 21.99 -4.42 16.53
N ASP A 31 23.16 -4.33 15.89
CA ASP A 31 24.06 -5.44 15.57
C ASP A 31 23.45 -6.50 14.63
N ALA A 32 22.60 -6.06 13.68
CA ALA A 32 21.98 -6.93 12.69
C ALA A 32 22.85 -7.12 11.44
N THR A 33 22.57 -8.16 10.69
CA THR A 33 23.02 -8.31 9.29
C THR A 33 21.91 -7.81 8.36
N LEU A 34 22.20 -6.84 7.50
CA LEU A 34 21.25 -6.29 6.55
C LEU A 34 21.39 -6.93 5.18
N ILE A 35 20.24 -7.30 4.60
CA ILE A 35 20.14 -7.86 3.25
C ILE A 35 19.05 -7.09 2.50
N ASP A 36 19.42 -6.44 1.43
CA ASP A 36 18.52 -5.75 0.50
C ASP A 36 19.01 -5.92 -0.94
N ALA A 37 18.20 -5.50 -1.92
CA ALA A 37 18.47 -5.72 -3.33
C ALA A 37 19.56 -4.78 -3.91
N ASP A 38 19.79 -3.64 -3.26
CA ASP A 38 20.61 -2.55 -3.83
C ASP A 38 22.03 -2.53 -3.27
N ASN A 39 22.28 -3.27 -2.18
CA ASN A 39 23.55 -3.26 -1.46
C ASN A 39 24.11 -4.67 -1.26
N PRO A 40 25.44 -4.82 -1.15
CA PRO A 40 26.04 -6.05 -0.61
C PRO A 40 25.53 -6.33 0.81
N ILE A 41 25.62 -7.58 1.25
CA ILE A 41 25.29 -7.95 2.65
C ILE A 41 26.18 -7.14 3.59
N ARG A 42 25.57 -6.47 4.56
CA ARG A 42 26.24 -5.61 5.55
C ARG A 42 26.04 -6.16 6.95
N GLU A 43 27.11 -6.52 7.59
CA GLU A 43 27.13 -7.06 8.95
C GLU A 43 27.32 -5.94 9.99
N ASN A 44 26.95 -6.20 11.24
CA ASN A 44 27.13 -5.30 12.38
C ASN A 44 26.51 -3.90 12.15
N MET A 45 25.33 -3.89 11.57
CA MET A 45 24.59 -2.67 11.27
C MET A 45 23.52 -2.39 12.34
N THR A 46 23.22 -1.13 12.51
CA THR A 46 22.11 -0.66 13.34
C THR A 46 21.12 0.12 12.50
N VAL A 47 19.85 -0.22 12.63
CA VAL A 47 18.73 0.52 12.05
C VAL A 47 18.07 1.34 13.14
N VAL A 48 17.99 2.64 12.94
CA VAL A 48 17.33 3.59 13.84
C VAL A 48 15.97 3.95 13.27
N LEU A 49 14.91 3.66 14.00
CA LEU A 49 13.55 4.02 13.65
C LEU A 49 13.08 5.18 14.54
N GLN A 50 12.34 6.11 13.98
CA GLN A 50 11.61 7.14 14.70
C GLN A 50 10.19 7.25 14.16
N GLY A 51 9.22 6.78 14.95
CA GLY A 51 7.87 6.56 14.47
C GLY A 51 7.86 5.48 13.40
N ASP A 52 7.31 5.80 12.24
CA ASP A 52 7.16 4.92 11.06
C ASP A 52 8.29 5.07 10.02
N VAL A 53 9.35 5.84 10.36
CA VAL A 53 10.43 6.16 9.42
C VAL A 53 11.75 5.53 9.87
N ILE A 54 12.49 4.96 8.91
CA ILE A 54 13.90 4.62 9.09
C ILE A 54 14.69 5.93 9.08
N GLN A 55 15.16 6.36 10.26
CA GLN A 55 15.91 7.60 10.42
C GLN A 55 17.34 7.47 9.90
N SER A 56 18.00 6.37 10.22
CA SER A 56 19.34 6.05 9.72
C SER A 56 19.63 4.56 9.70
N ILE A 57 20.61 4.17 8.90
CA ILE A 57 21.22 2.86 8.85
C ILE A 57 22.73 3.08 8.91
N GLU A 58 23.38 2.63 9.97
CA GLU A 58 24.78 2.93 10.28
C GLU A 58 25.51 1.70 10.80
N GLU A 59 26.86 1.72 10.78
CA GLU A 59 27.63 0.73 11.52
C GLU A 59 27.34 0.85 13.02
N SER A 60 27.14 -0.27 13.70
CA SER A 60 26.71 -0.30 15.11
C SER A 60 27.65 0.43 16.06
N SER A 61 28.93 0.51 15.72
CA SER A 61 29.94 1.26 16.47
C SER A 61 29.76 2.78 16.43
N SER A 62 29.06 3.29 15.41
CA SER A 62 28.89 4.73 15.16
C SER A 62 27.62 5.29 15.80
N VAL A 63 26.65 4.46 16.13
CA VAL A 63 25.34 4.90 16.63
C VAL A 63 25.43 5.33 18.09
N LYS A 64 25.00 6.56 18.36
CA LYS A 64 24.83 7.07 19.72
C LYS A 64 23.47 6.65 20.27
N ILE A 65 23.50 5.90 21.37
CA ILE A 65 22.32 5.37 22.04
C ILE A 65 22.05 6.21 23.29
N ASP A 66 20.82 6.65 23.46
CA ASP A 66 20.31 7.23 24.71
C ASP A 66 19.52 6.15 25.45
N ALA A 67 20.19 5.47 26.40
CA ALA A 67 19.59 4.37 27.14
C ALA A 67 18.36 4.75 27.99
N GLN A 68 18.08 6.04 28.18
CA GLN A 68 16.92 6.52 28.92
C GLN A 68 15.69 6.71 28.03
N ASN A 69 15.92 7.07 26.76
CA ASN A 69 14.85 7.45 25.83
C ASN A 69 14.71 6.49 24.63
N ASP A 70 15.73 5.68 24.32
CA ASP A 70 15.70 4.75 23.20
C ASP A 70 15.21 3.36 23.62
N THR A 71 14.37 2.74 22.80
CA THR A 71 14.07 1.30 22.91
C THR A 71 15.11 0.52 22.12
N ILE A 72 15.88 -0.34 22.81
CA ILE A 72 16.97 -1.10 22.18
C ILE A 72 16.50 -2.53 21.90
N VAL A 73 16.64 -2.97 20.65
CA VAL A 73 16.43 -4.34 20.20
C VAL A 73 17.78 -4.93 19.82
N ASP A 74 18.24 -5.94 20.58
CA ASP A 74 19.44 -6.70 20.24
C ASP A 74 19.15 -7.66 19.09
N ALA A 75 19.76 -7.42 17.93
CA ALA A 75 19.58 -8.19 16.72
C ALA A 75 20.84 -8.99 16.32
N ARG A 76 21.74 -9.27 17.26
CA ARG A 76 22.93 -10.10 17.00
C ARG A 76 22.56 -11.47 16.47
N GLY A 77 23.16 -11.87 15.36
CA GLY A 77 22.88 -13.13 14.68
C GLY A 77 21.51 -13.16 13.97
N LYS A 78 20.83 -12.01 13.86
CA LYS A 78 19.58 -11.87 13.12
C LYS A 78 19.82 -11.09 11.82
N PHE A 79 18.89 -11.30 10.90
CA PHE A 79 18.88 -10.64 9.60
C PHE A 79 17.71 -9.66 9.53
N ILE A 80 17.95 -8.49 8.93
CA ILE A 80 16.90 -7.55 8.58
C ILE A 80 16.82 -7.53 7.06
N ILE A 81 15.62 -7.73 6.56
CA ILE A 81 15.27 -7.63 5.14
C ILE A 81 14.15 -6.62 4.98
N PRO A 82 13.93 -6.03 3.78
CA PRO A 82 12.71 -5.30 3.49
C PRO A 82 11.48 -6.17 3.76
N GLY A 83 10.37 -5.53 4.16
CA GLY A 83 9.12 -6.24 4.36
C GLY A 83 8.69 -6.99 3.10
N LEU A 84 8.20 -8.21 3.26
CA LEU A 84 7.81 -9.06 2.15
C LEU A 84 6.55 -8.52 1.45
N TRP A 85 6.44 -8.83 0.17
CA TRP A 85 5.26 -8.55 -0.65
C TRP A 85 4.57 -9.83 -1.07
N ASP A 86 3.24 -9.88 -0.90
CA ASP A 86 2.42 -10.82 -1.66
C ASP A 86 1.78 -10.07 -2.83
N ALA A 87 2.25 -10.37 -4.03
CA ALA A 87 1.87 -9.65 -5.24
C ALA A 87 0.57 -10.13 -5.88
N HIS A 88 -0.07 -11.18 -5.34
CA HIS A 88 -1.28 -11.76 -5.93
C HIS A 88 -2.20 -12.37 -4.87
N VAL A 89 -3.07 -11.55 -4.31
CA VAL A 89 -4.10 -12.01 -3.37
C VAL A 89 -5.50 -11.65 -3.87
N HIS A 90 -6.51 -12.27 -3.27
CA HIS A 90 -7.94 -11.98 -3.45
C HIS A 90 -8.61 -11.97 -2.07
N LEU A 91 -8.67 -10.83 -1.42
CA LEU A 91 -9.18 -10.70 -0.05
C LEU A 91 -10.67 -11.07 0.09
N THR A 92 -11.41 -11.02 -1.01
CA THR A 92 -12.85 -11.33 -1.01
C THR A 92 -13.18 -12.68 -1.64
N PHE A 93 -12.16 -13.52 -1.90
CA PHE A 93 -12.37 -14.83 -2.55
C PHE A 93 -13.07 -15.82 -1.63
N ILE A 94 -12.72 -15.84 -0.36
CA ILE A 94 -13.30 -16.69 0.67
C ILE A 94 -14.18 -15.81 1.57
N PRO A 95 -15.51 -15.82 1.40
CA PRO A 95 -16.40 -14.92 2.14
C PRO A 95 -16.37 -15.11 3.66
N GLU A 96 -16.02 -16.31 4.12
CA GLU A 96 -15.94 -16.68 5.54
C GLU A 96 -14.65 -16.20 6.20
N LEU A 97 -13.63 -15.83 5.43
CA LEU A 97 -12.36 -15.34 5.92
C LEU A 97 -12.39 -13.82 6.02
N ASP A 98 -12.47 -13.33 7.23
CA ASP A 98 -12.47 -11.90 7.49
C ASP A 98 -11.10 -11.26 7.21
N TYR A 99 -11.11 -10.04 6.66
CA TYR A 99 -9.89 -9.35 6.22
C TYR A 99 -8.94 -9.00 7.38
N LYS A 100 -9.44 -8.79 8.60
CA LYS A 100 -8.57 -8.48 9.75
C LYS A 100 -7.72 -9.70 10.11
N THR A 101 -8.35 -10.86 10.20
CA THR A 101 -7.63 -12.13 10.39
C THR A 101 -6.62 -12.36 9.27
N THR A 102 -6.99 -12.04 8.02
CA THR A 102 -6.09 -12.16 6.87
C THR A 102 -4.89 -11.22 7.00
N TYR A 103 -5.10 -9.99 7.41
CA TYR A 103 -4.02 -9.01 7.64
C TYR A 103 -3.09 -9.43 8.77
N ASP A 104 -3.64 -9.92 9.88
CA ASP A 104 -2.85 -10.45 11.00
C ASP A 104 -1.95 -11.62 10.55
N LEU A 105 -2.48 -12.53 9.71
CA LEU A 105 -1.71 -13.63 9.15
C LEU A 105 -0.59 -13.15 8.22
N PHE A 106 -0.85 -12.16 7.35
CA PHE A 106 0.19 -11.58 6.50
C PHE A 106 1.30 -10.95 7.34
N LEU A 107 0.96 -10.08 8.28
CA LEU A 107 1.93 -9.40 9.14
C LEU A 107 2.73 -10.38 10.00
N ALA A 108 2.08 -11.42 10.56
CA ALA A 108 2.76 -12.46 11.34
C ALA A 108 3.80 -13.25 10.53
N ASN A 109 3.65 -13.29 9.20
CA ASN A 109 4.61 -13.91 8.28
C ASN A 109 5.57 -12.89 7.61
N GLY A 110 5.60 -11.64 8.07
CA GLY A 110 6.48 -10.60 7.55
C GLY A 110 6.04 -10.00 6.21
N ILE A 111 4.81 -10.29 5.75
CA ILE A 111 4.23 -9.70 4.54
C ILE A 111 3.63 -8.36 4.92
N THR A 112 4.31 -7.27 4.56
CA THR A 112 3.96 -5.90 4.92
C THR A 112 3.28 -5.13 3.79
N SER A 113 3.18 -5.73 2.61
CA SER A 113 2.50 -5.16 1.45
C SER A 113 1.83 -6.27 0.65
N ILE A 114 0.62 -6.01 0.17
CA ILE A 114 -0.15 -6.97 -0.62
C ILE A 114 -0.76 -6.29 -1.84
N ARG A 115 -0.95 -7.07 -2.91
CA ARG A 115 -1.71 -6.65 -4.10
C ARG A 115 -2.97 -7.51 -4.23
N ASP A 116 -4.14 -6.91 -3.99
CA ASP A 116 -5.40 -7.54 -4.36
C ASP A 116 -5.61 -7.40 -5.87
N THR A 117 -5.60 -8.54 -6.55
CA THR A 117 -5.64 -8.63 -8.01
C THR A 117 -7.02 -8.99 -8.54
N GLY A 118 -8.07 -8.78 -7.76
CA GLY A 118 -9.44 -8.99 -8.24
C GLY A 118 -10.45 -9.07 -7.10
N ALA A 119 -11.20 -7.99 -6.92
CA ALA A 119 -12.33 -7.92 -6.00
C ALA A 119 -13.32 -6.86 -6.48
N VAL A 120 -14.61 -7.12 -6.33
CA VAL A 120 -15.63 -6.08 -6.50
C VAL A 120 -15.44 -5.04 -5.39
N LEU A 121 -15.19 -3.78 -5.77
CA LEU A 121 -14.77 -2.72 -4.85
C LEU A 121 -15.72 -2.53 -3.67
N GLY A 122 -17.04 -2.64 -3.87
CA GLY A 122 -17.99 -2.55 -2.77
C GLY A 122 -17.82 -3.63 -1.69
N LYS A 123 -17.25 -4.80 -2.04
CA LYS A 123 -16.92 -5.86 -1.07
C LYS A 123 -15.54 -5.65 -0.45
N LEU A 124 -14.62 -5.02 -1.18
CA LEU A 124 -13.26 -4.75 -0.71
C LEU A 124 -13.18 -3.50 0.17
N GLN A 125 -14.11 -2.56 0.02
CA GLN A 125 -14.07 -1.25 0.69
C GLN A 125 -13.83 -1.32 2.21
N PRO A 126 -14.47 -2.21 2.98
CA PRO A 126 -14.19 -2.31 4.42
C PRO A 126 -12.74 -2.67 4.75
N ALA A 127 -12.09 -3.47 3.89
CA ALA A 127 -10.68 -3.83 4.04
C ALA A 127 -9.76 -2.65 3.69
N ILE A 128 -10.10 -1.89 2.64
CA ILE A 128 -9.40 -0.66 2.25
C ILE A 128 -9.46 0.37 3.38
N ASP A 129 -10.65 0.66 3.89
CA ASP A 129 -10.87 1.65 4.94
C ASP A 129 -10.09 1.26 6.20
N TYR A 130 -10.17 -0.01 6.61
CA TYR A 130 -9.44 -0.50 7.77
C TYR A 130 -7.92 -0.37 7.61
N ALA A 131 -7.37 -0.70 6.46
CA ALA A 131 -5.93 -0.59 6.20
C ALA A 131 -5.46 0.88 6.24
N ASN A 132 -6.26 1.80 5.70
CA ASN A 132 -5.95 3.23 5.72
C ASN A 132 -6.03 3.83 7.14
N GLU A 133 -6.98 3.39 7.94
CA GLU A 133 -7.18 3.86 9.32
C GLU A 133 -6.23 3.22 10.32
N ASN A 134 -5.69 2.03 10.02
CA ASN A 134 -4.86 1.25 10.93
C ASN A 134 -3.57 0.76 10.23
N PRO A 135 -2.67 1.68 9.82
CA PRO A 135 -1.45 1.32 9.08
C PRO A 135 -0.45 0.48 9.88
N ASP A 136 -0.61 0.41 11.21
CA ASP A 136 0.15 -0.42 12.13
C ASP A 136 -0.41 -1.84 12.31
N LYS A 137 -1.63 -2.11 11.80
CA LYS A 137 -2.37 -3.38 11.94
C LYS A 137 -2.76 -4.02 10.62
N ALA A 138 -2.36 -3.44 9.52
CA ALA A 138 -2.63 -3.96 8.19
C ALA A 138 -1.39 -3.82 7.30
N PRO A 139 -1.17 -4.75 6.35
CA PRO A 139 -0.20 -4.52 5.29
C PRO A 139 -0.68 -3.37 4.40
N ARG A 140 0.26 -2.70 3.72
CA ARG A 140 -0.09 -1.73 2.68
C ARG A 140 -0.86 -2.43 1.57
N LEU A 141 -2.06 -1.98 1.31
CA LEU A 141 -2.96 -2.59 0.33
C LEU A 141 -2.92 -1.81 -1.00
N PHE A 142 -2.51 -2.51 -2.05
CA PHE A 142 -2.65 -2.07 -3.44
C PHE A 142 -3.70 -2.95 -4.10
N TYR A 143 -4.57 -2.38 -4.92
CA TYR A 143 -5.66 -3.16 -5.52
C TYR A 143 -5.98 -2.71 -6.94
N SER A 144 -6.49 -3.64 -7.73
CA SER A 144 -6.97 -3.37 -9.09
C SER A 144 -8.47 -3.02 -9.13
N GLY A 145 -9.19 -3.36 -8.07
CA GLY A 145 -10.64 -3.53 -8.18
C GLY A 145 -10.98 -4.84 -8.90
N PRO A 146 -12.12 -4.94 -9.58
CA PRO A 146 -12.55 -6.18 -10.22
C PRO A 146 -11.64 -6.59 -11.38
N LEU A 147 -11.60 -7.89 -11.64
CA LEU A 147 -11.06 -8.44 -12.89
C LEU A 147 -11.84 -7.83 -14.06
N ILE A 148 -11.16 -7.25 -15.02
CA ILE A 148 -11.76 -6.79 -16.27
C ILE A 148 -11.79 -7.98 -17.21
N ASP A 149 -12.97 -8.54 -17.46
CA ASP A 149 -13.18 -9.73 -18.26
C ASP A 149 -14.19 -9.46 -19.38
N GLY A 150 -14.29 -10.34 -20.35
CA GLY A 150 -15.32 -10.20 -21.41
C GLY A 150 -16.73 -10.48 -20.90
N SER A 151 -17.73 -10.39 -21.78
CA SER A 151 -19.15 -10.66 -21.44
C SER A 151 -19.40 -12.04 -20.83
N LEU A 152 -18.59 -13.03 -21.19
CA LEU A 152 -18.64 -14.40 -20.66
C LEU A 152 -17.77 -14.59 -19.41
N ARG A 153 -17.74 -13.64 -18.54
CA ARG A 153 -16.91 -13.61 -17.31
C ARG A 153 -16.77 -14.97 -16.61
N VAL A 154 -15.55 -15.30 -16.20
CA VAL A 154 -15.29 -16.51 -15.42
C VAL A 154 -15.83 -16.34 -13.99
N TYR A 155 -15.48 -15.25 -13.30
CA TYR A 155 -15.84 -15.00 -11.90
C TYR A 155 -17.06 -14.07 -11.80
N LYS A 156 -18.25 -14.60 -12.04
CA LYS A 156 -19.52 -13.83 -12.03
C LYS A 156 -20.42 -14.08 -10.82
N GLY A 157 -19.98 -14.90 -9.86
CA GLY A 157 -20.70 -15.18 -8.63
C GLY A 157 -21.93 -16.08 -8.75
N LYS A 158 -22.07 -16.82 -9.85
CA LYS A 158 -23.24 -17.66 -10.11
C LYS A 158 -23.04 -19.14 -9.76
N GLU A 159 -21.80 -19.57 -9.57
CA GLU A 159 -21.44 -20.97 -9.37
C GLU A 159 -20.63 -21.13 -8.08
N PRO A 160 -20.79 -22.26 -7.36
CA PRO A 160 -19.98 -22.57 -6.19
C PRO A 160 -18.47 -22.57 -6.55
N GLY A 161 -17.63 -21.96 -5.71
CA GLY A 161 -16.18 -21.84 -5.94
C GLY A 161 -15.77 -20.74 -6.91
N PHE A 162 -16.73 -20.02 -7.52
CA PHE A 162 -16.47 -18.88 -8.40
C PHE A 162 -17.17 -17.63 -7.86
N PRO A 163 -16.62 -16.97 -6.83
CA PRO A 163 -17.20 -15.74 -6.29
C PRO A 163 -17.24 -14.64 -7.33
N GLU A 164 -18.01 -13.60 -7.07
CA GLU A 164 -18.04 -12.44 -7.95
C GLU A 164 -16.78 -11.58 -7.71
N LEU A 165 -15.86 -11.62 -8.68
CA LEU A 165 -14.61 -10.86 -8.67
C LEU A 165 -14.42 -10.00 -9.92
N SER A 166 -15.31 -10.11 -10.93
CA SER A 166 -15.08 -9.52 -12.25
C SER A 166 -16.21 -8.61 -12.70
N ILE A 167 -15.88 -7.71 -13.62
CA ILE A 167 -16.82 -6.96 -14.45
C ILE A 167 -16.68 -7.41 -15.90
N GLY A 168 -17.79 -7.36 -16.66
CA GLY A 168 -17.80 -7.64 -18.10
C GLY A 168 -17.57 -6.35 -18.87
N VAL A 169 -16.61 -6.39 -19.80
CA VAL A 169 -16.29 -5.30 -20.72
C VAL A 169 -16.20 -5.90 -22.12
N ASP A 170 -17.05 -5.44 -23.03
CA ASP A 170 -17.11 -5.86 -24.42
C ASP A 170 -16.78 -4.70 -25.38
N GLU A 171 -16.94 -4.92 -26.67
CA GLU A 171 -16.58 -3.93 -27.69
C GLU A 171 -17.51 -2.71 -27.72
N ASP A 172 -18.71 -2.84 -27.18
CA ASP A 172 -19.69 -1.76 -27.07
C ASP A 172 -19.56 -0.98 -25.75
N THR A 173 -18.74 -1.49 -24.83
CA THR A 173 -18.50 -0.86 -23.53
C THR A 173 -17.49 0.28 -23.67
N ASP A 174 -17.79 1.43 -23.07
CA ASP A 174 -16.83 2.53 -22.96
C ASP A 174 -15.68 2.16 -22.02
N SER A 175 -14.62 1.60 -22.59
CA SER A 175 -13.44 1.16 -21.84
C SER A 175 -12.76 2.30 -21.07
N GLU A 176 -12.79 3.54 -21.61
CA GLU A 176 -12.21 4.69 -20.94
C GLU A 176 -13.00 5.08 -19.69
N ALA A 177 -14.32 5.08 -19.77
CA ALA A 177 -15.18 5.33 -18.63
C ALA A 177 -14.96 4.27 -17.51
N VAL A 178 -14.78 2.99 -17.90
CA VAL A 178 -14.46 1.91 -16.95
C VAL A 178 -13.14 2.18 -16.24
N VAL A 179 -12.08 2.49 -16.99
CA VAL A 179 -10.75 2.76 -16.41
C VAL A 179 -10.77 3.97 -15.50
N ASN A 180 -11.43 5.07 -15.92
CA ASN A 180 -11.58 6.27 -15.10
C ASN A 180 -12.31 5.97 -13.79
N ALA A 181 -13.40 5.22 -13.85
CA ALA A 181 -14.15 4.84 -12.65
C ALA A 181 -13.32 4.00 -11.66
N LEU A 182 -12.42 3.14 -12.15
CA LEU A 182 -11.51 2.37 -11.29
C LEU A 182 -10.43 3.27 -10.67
N ILE A 183 -9.87 4.20 -11.43
CA ILE A 183 -8.90 5.19 -10.92
C ILE A 183 -9.54 6.07 -9.84
N ASP A 184 -10.73 6.58 -10.08
CA ASP A 184 -11.47 7.44 -9.14
C ASP A 184 -11.79 6.71 -7.82
N GLN A 185 -11.91 5.39 -7.88
CA GLN A 185 -12.07 4.52 -6.71
C GLN A 185 -10.74 4.04 -6.10
N GLY A 186 -9.60 4.56 -6.55
CA GLY A 186 -8.28 4.33 -5.97
C GLY A 186 -7.54 3.09 -6.48
N ALA A 187 -7.98 2.47 -7.59
CA ALA A 187 -7.25 1.36 -8.18
C ALA A 187 -5.81 1.76 -8.54
N SER A 188 -4.84 0.97 -8.11
CA SER A 188 -3.41 1.22 -8.31
C SER A 188 -2.88 0.64 -9.63
N PHE A 189 -3.63 -0.25 -10.24
CA PHE A 189 -3.33 -0.92 -11.50
C PHE A 189 -4.61 -1.57 -12.05
N LEU A 190 -4.60 -2.00 -13.31
CA LEU A 190 -5.69 -2.79 -13.89
C LEU A 190 -5.37 -4.28 -13.86
N LYS A 191 -6.40 -5.10 -13.76
CA LYS A 191 -6.29 -6.56 -13.88
C LYS A 191 -7.18 -7.06 -15.01
N THR A 192 -6.57 -7.48 -16.12
CA THR A 192 -7.26 -8.11 -17.25
C THR A 192 -7.46 -9.61 -17.04
N TYR A 193 -8.48 -10.17 -17.72
CA TYR A 193 -8.80 -11.59 -17.61
C TYR A 193 -9.11 -12.23 -18.97
N GLU A 194 -9.45 -13.51 -18.97
CA GLU A 194 -9.32 -14.43 -20.11
C GLU A 194 -10.30 -14.20 -21.25
N MET A 195 -11.51 -13.72 -20.98
CA MET A 195 -12.61 -13.68 -21.94
C MET A 195 -12.74 -12.34 -22.68
N LEU A 196 -11.78 -11.44 -22.54
CA LEU A 196 -11.73 -10.20 -23.31
C LEU A 196 -11.55 -10.48 -24.81
N SER A 197 -12.17 -9.68 -25.67
CA SER A 197 -11.80 -9.65 -27.08
C SER A 197 -10.42 -9.00 -27.26
N ALA A 198 -9.67 -9.38 -28.29
CA ALA A 198 -8.38 -8.77 -28.61
C ALA A 198 -8.50 -7.24 -28.74
N LYS A 199 -9.55 -6.76 -29.41
CA LYS A 199 -9.82 -5.32 -29.57
C LYS A 199 -10.02 -4.60 -28.24
N THR A 200 -10.85 -5.14 -27.35
CA THR A 200 -11.10 -4.56 -26.03
C THR A 200 -9.83 -4.59 -25.17
N PHE A 201 -9.08 -5.69 -25.21
CA PHE A 201 -7.82 -5.81 -24.48
C PHE A 201 -6.79 -4.75 -24.92
N LEU A 202 -6.54 -4.62 -26.21
CA LEU A 202 -5.62 -3.62 -26.76
C LEU A 202 -6.08 -2.18 -26.47
N SER A 203 -7.39 -1.92 -26.51
CA SER A 203 -7.94 -0.63 -26.10
C SER A 203 -7.64 -0.32 -24.63
N LEU A 204 -7.85 -1.28 -23.73
CA LEU A 204 -7.54 -1.12 -22.29
C LEU A 204 -6.04 -0.87 -22.06
N LEU A 205 -5.15 -1.56 -22.79
CA LEU A 205 -3.70 -1.32 -22.70
C LEU A 205 -3.34 0.11 -23.14
N SER A 206 -3.91 0.59 -24.25
CA SER A 206 -3.67 1.95 -24.74
C SER A 206 -4.13 3.00 -23.73
N ILE A 207 -5.34 2.87 -23.20
CA ILE A 207 -5.89 3.79 -22.20
C ILE A 207 -5.05 3.77 -20.92
N ALA A 208 -4.66 2.58 -20.43
CA ALA A 208 -3.82 2.46 -19.27
C ALA A 208 -2.46 3.13 -19.45
N LYS A 209 -1.84 2.97 -20.62
CA LYS A 209 -0.58 3.63 -20.98
C LYS A 209 -0.70 5.15 -20.98
N GLU A 210 -1.75 5.71 -21.57
CA GLU A 210 -2.03 7.16 -21.59
C GLU A 210 -2.21 7.72 -20.16
N LYS A 211 -2.82 6.94 -19.28
CA LYS A 211 -3.07 7.31 -17.88
C LYS A 211 -1.91 6.93 -16.94
N ASN A 212 -0.79 6.42 -17.47
CA ASN A 212 0.35 5.93 -16.68
C ASN A 212 -0.05 4.89 -15.62
N LEU A 213 -1.02 4.04 -15.94
CA LEU A 213 -1.52 2.99 -15.09
C LEU A 213 -0.95 1.64 -15.54
N ARG A 214 -0.43 0.85 -14.62
CA ARG A 214 0.08 -0.49 -14.94
C ARG A 214 -1.06 -1.46 -15.20
N VAL A 215 -0.83 -2.40 -16.11
CA VAL A 215 -1.74 -3.52 -16.35
C VAL A 215 -1.04 -4.81 -15.94
N THR A 216 -1.77 -5.67 -15.27
CA THR A 216 -1.38 -7.04 -14.96
C THR A 216 -2.55 -7.96 -15.29
N GLY A 217 -2.34 -9.23 -15.50
CA GLY A 217 -3.47 -10.12 -15.72
C GLY A 217 -3.14 -11.36 -16.50
N HIS A 218 -4.21 -12.01 -16.93
CA HIS A 218 -4.14 -13.06 -17.91
C HIS A 218 -4.18 -12.43 -19.31
N ILE A 219 -3.46 -13.01 -20.22
CA ILE A 219 -3.59 -12.69 -21.63
C ILE A 219 -4.88 -13.34 -22.09
N PRO A 220 -5.80 -12.57 -22.74
CA PRO A 220 -7.04 -13.12 -23.23
C PRO A 220 -6.83 -14.28 -24.22
N LEU A 221 -7.74 -15.23 -24.23
CA LEU A 221 -7.70 -16.35 -25.16
C LEU A 221 -7.84 -15.93 -26.63
N SER A 222 -8.26 -14.70 -26.87
CA SER A 222 -8.52 -14.12 -28.19
C SER A 222 -7.29 -13.50 -28.87
N ILE A 223 -6.13 -13.44 -28.19
CA ILE A 223 -4.93 -12.76 -28.69
C ILE A 223 -3.67 -13.62 -28.44
N ASP A 224 -2.71 -13.57 -29.36
CA ASP A 224 -1.42 -14.23 -29.21
C ASP A 224 -0.55 -13.54 -28.14
N LEU A 225 0.27 -14.32 -27.44
CA LEU A 225 1.18 -13.82 -26.41
C LEU A 225 2.13 -12.73 -26.93
N ILE A 226 2.68 -12.93 -28.12
CA ILE A 226 3.63 -11.98 -28.70
C ILE A 226 2.95 -10.65 -29.03
N GLU A 227 1.75 -10.72 -29.65
CA GLU A 227 0.94 -9.54 -29.94
C GLU A 227 0.50 -8.78 -28.69
N ALA A 228 0.34 -9.49 -27.56
CA ALA A 228 -0.07 -8.87 -26.31
C ALA A 228 1.08 -8.13 -25.58
N ILE A 229 2.36 -8.39 -25.93
CA ILE A 229 3.55 -7.83 -25.28
C ILE A 229 4.14 -6.66 -26.08
N ASP A 230 3.99 -6.66 -27.42
CA ASP A 230 4.47 -5.64 -28.33
C ASP A 230 3.63 -4.34 -28.27
#